data_0705f83a6760f08906418c76beb2b829
#
_entry.id   0705f83a6760f08906418c76beb2b829
#
_cell.length_a   1.000
_cell.length_b   1.000
_cell.length_c   1.000
_cell.angle_alpha   90.00
_cell.angle_beta   90.00
_cell.angle_gamma   90.00
#
_symmetry.space_group_name_H-M   'P 1'
#
loop_
_entity.id
_entity.type
_entity.pdbx_description
1 polymer ?
#
loop_
_entity_poly.entity_id
_entity_poly.type
_entity_poly.pdbx_seq_one_letter_code
_entity_poly.pdbx_strand_id
1 'polypeptide(L)'
;MKQHSKLFVNLIFSVVVLAAAGILFALRSAKTTGSVLEAELIYGDANTVQKFSLDTNETYDVDTGYLTVHIEVQDGAARFVDSPCPDHICESYGWLSAEDQTATCLPARAVLTIVPRS
;
A
#
# COMPACT_ATOMS: atom_id res chain seq x y z
N MET A 1 52.80 -16.35 -9.15
CA MET A 1 51.95 -17.10 -8.19
C MET A 1 51.13 -16.21 -7.25
N LYS A 2 51.68 -15.13 -6.74
CA LYS A 2 50.89 -14.20 -5.88
C LYS A 2 49.75 -13.51 -6.57
N GLN A 3 49.82 -13.35 -7.88
CA GLN A 3 48.81 -12.67 -8.68
C GLN A 3 47.54 -13.52 -8.90
N HIS A 4 47.68 -14.81 -9.02
CA HIS A 4 46.56 -15.75 -9.15
C HIS A 4 45.76 -15.87 -7.85
N SER A 5 46.45 -15.80 -6.70
CA SER A 5 45.77 -15.83 -5.39
C SER A 5 44.85 -14.61 -5.18
N LYS A 6 45.32 -13.44 -5.56
CA LYS A 6 44.50 -12.20 -5.45
C LYS A 6 43.28 -12.21 -6.38
N LEU A 7 43.48 -12.71 -7.61
CA LEU A 7 42.37 -12.87 -8.56
C LEU A 7 41.32 -13.85 -8.04
N PHE A 8 41.78 -14.94 -7.45
CA PHE A 8 40.93 -15.98 -6.88
C PHE A 8 40.13 -15.45 -5.68
N VAL A 9 40.76 -14.70 -4.79
CA VAL A 9 40.12 -14.08 -3.63
C VAL A 9 39.12 -13.05 -4.08
N ASN A 10 39.45 -12.23 -5.05
CA ASN A 10 38.53 -11.24 -5.59
C ASN A 10 37.32 -11.88 -6.26
N LEU A 11 37.53 -12.99 -6.98
CA LEU A 11 36.45 -13.73 -7.61
C LEU A 11 35.49 -14.32 -6.57
N ILE A 12 36.04 -14.95 -5.54
CA ILE A 12 35.24 -15.51 -4.42
C ILE A 12 34.44 -14.40 -3.72
N PHE A 13 35.09 -13.25 -3.46
CA PHE A 13 34.44 -12.12 -2.81
C PHE A 13 33.28 -11.59 -3.67
N SER A 14 33.48 -11.45 -4.98
CA SER A 14 32.43 -11.02 -5.91
C SER A 14 31.25 -11.99 -5.92
N VAL A 15 31.50 -13.30 -5.94
CA VAL A 15 30.45 -14.33 -5.91
C VAL A 15 29.67 -14.28 -4.60
N VAL A 16 30.35 -14.10 -3.48
CA VAL A 16 29.70 -14.00 -2.17
C VAL A 16 28.81 -12.76 -2.08
N VAL A 17 29.27 -11.61 -2.56
CA VAL A 17 28.50 -10.36 -2.58
C VAL A 17 27.26 -10.49 -3.46
N LEU A 18 27.39 -11.08 -4.65
CA LEU A 18 26.28 -11.30 -5.56
C LEU A 18 25.25 -12.28 -4.97
N ALA A 19 25.72 -13.35 -4.33
CA ALA A 19 24.85 -14.32 -3.65
C ALA A 19 24.09 -13.65 -2.50
N ALA A 20 24.76 -12.86 -1.67
CA ALA A 20 24.13 -12.12 -0.58
C ALA A 20 23.09 -11.12 -1.10
N ALA A 21 23.41 -10.37 -2.15
CA ALA A 21 22.47 -9.43 -2.77
C ALA A 21 21.25 -10.16 -3.33
N GLY A 22 21.42 -11.30 -4.00
CA GLY A 22 20.34 -12.13 -4.52
C GLY A 22 19.43 -12.65 -3.41
N ILE A 23 19.99 -13.11 -2.31
CA ILE A 23 19.22 -13.59 -1.16
C ILE A 23 18.41 -12.45 -0.53
N LEU A 24 19.02 -11.29 -0.32
CA LEU A 24 18.33 -10.13 0.21
C LEU A 24 17.18 -9.67 -0.70
N PHE A 25 17.41 -9.67 -1.99
CA PHE A 25 16.37 -9.33 -2.97
C PHE A 25 15.22 -10.33 -2.94
N ALA A 26 15.53 -11.63 -2.89
CA ALA A 26 14.52 -12.68 -2.80
C ALA A 26 13.70 -12.59 -1.52
N LEU A 27 14.34 -12.28 -0.39
CA LEU A 27 13.65 -12.10 0.89
C LEU A 27 12.72 -10.88 0.86
N ARG A 28 13.14 -9.79 0.23
CA ARG A 28 12.28 -8.62 0.05
C ARG A 28 11.08 -8.92 -0.85
N SER A 29 11.31 -9.61 -1.94
CA SER A 29 10.23 -10.01 -2.85
C SER A 29 9.23 -10.95 -2.16
N ALA A 30 9.71 -11.88 -1.35
CA ALA A 30 8.85 -12.79 -0.58
C ALA A 30 8.00 -12.04 0.45
N LYS A 31 8.57 -11.03 1.11
CA LYS A 31 7.82 -10.19 2.04
C LYS A 31 6.74 -9.36 1.32
N THR A 32 7.04 -8.89 0.12
CA THR A 32 6.10 -8.10 -0.66
C THR A 32 4.95 -8.96 -1.21
N THR A 33 5.22 -10.19 -1.57
CA THR A 33 4.21 -11.13 -2.09
C THR A 33 3.39 -11.81 -0.99
N GLY A 34 3.88 -11.84 0.24
CA GLY A 34 3.20 -12.49 1.36
C GLY A 34 2.25 -11.59 2.15
N SER A 35 2.31 -10.27 1.98
CA SER A 35 1.43 -9.35 2.68
C SER A 35 0.27 -8.95 1.79
N VAL A 36 -0.91 -9.49 2.11
CA VAL A 36 -2.16 -9.02 1.51
C VAL A 36 -2.49 -7.69 2.18
N LEU A 37 -2.65 -6.64 1.37
CA LEU A 37 -3.04 -5.33 1.85
C LEU A 37 -4.55 -5.18 1.80
N GLU A 38 -5.09 -4.38 2.71
CA GLU A 38 -6.50 -4.02 2.71
C GLU A 38 -6.65 -2.50 2.91
N ALA A 39 -7.79 -1.96 2.51
CA ALA A 39 -8.12 -0.57 2.75
C ALA A 39 -8.89 -0.46 4.07
N GLU A 40 -8.44 0.42 4.95
CA GLU A 40 -9.11 0.72 6.22
C GLU A 40 -9.67 2.13 6.16
N LEU A 41 -10.99 2.25 6.35
CA LEU A 41 -11.68 3.52 6.41
C LEU A 41 -12.08 3.80 7.85
N ILE A 42 -11.57 4.91 8.40
CA ILE A 42 -11.97 5.40 9.72
C ILE A 42 -12.81 6.65 9.49
N TYR A 43 -14.02 6.67 10.00
CA TYR A 43 -14.95 7.76 9.75
C TYR A 43 -15.87 8.06 10.93
N GLY A 44 -16.47 9.24 10.89
CA GLY A 44 -17.44 9.70 11.86
C GLY A 44 -16.84 10.10 13.21
N ASP A 45 -17.69 10.60 14.11
CA ASP A 45 -17.26 11.06 15.43
C ASP A 45 -16.85 9.90 16.36
N ALA A 46 -17.40 8.72 16.12
CA ALA A 46 -17.10 7.52 16.90
C ALA A 46 -15.86 6.78 16.39
N ASN A 47 -15.16 7.30 15.39
CA ASN A 47 -14.01 6.64 14.75
C ASN A 47 -14.36 5.22 14.32
N THR A 48 -15.46 5.06 13.62
CA THR A 48 -15.88 3.77 13.09
C THR A 48 -14.89 3.28 12.06
N VAL A 49 -14.46 2.05 12.19
CA VAL A 49 -13.48 1.43 11.29
C VAL A 49 -14.19 0.43 10.41
N GLN A 50 -14.00 0.57 9.09
CA GLN A 50 -14.50 -0.36 8.09
C GLN A 50 -13.34 -0.78 7.19
N LYS A 51 -13.21 -2.08 6.94
CA LYS A 51 -12.12 -2.62 6.14
C LYS A 51 -12.67 -3.17 4.83
N PHE A 52 -11.92 -2.94 3.76
CA PHE A 52 -12.25 -3.40 2.41
C PHE A 52 -11.11 -4.23 1.85
N SER A 53 -11.45 -5.36 1.23
CA SER A 53 -10.45 -6.16 0.54
C SER A 53 -10.00 -5.45 -0.74
N LEU A 54 -8.69 -5.44 -1.00
CA LEU A 54 -8.13 -4.95 -2.26
C LEU A 54 -8.08 -6.03 -3.35
N ASP A 55 -8.46 -7.26 -3.02
CA ASP A 55 -8.43 -8.39 -3.95
C ASP A 55 -9.61 -8.39 -4.92
N THR A 56 -10.69 -7.69 -4.59
CA THR A 56 -11.91 -7.65 -5.37
C THR A 56 -12.15 -6.25 -5.91
N ASN A 57 -12.30 -6.12 -7.23
CA ASN A 57 -12.65 -4.85 -7.85
C ASN A 57 -14.12 -4.54 -7.56
N GLU A 58 -14.35 -3.52 -6.76
CA GLU A 58 -15.70 -3.16 -6.30
C GLU A 58 -15.75 -1.68 -5.90
N THR A 59 -16.94 -1.11 -5.92
CA THR A 59 -17.18 0.25 -5.43
C THR A 59 -18.02 0.15 -4.16
N TYR A 60 -17.61 0.86 -3.12
CA TYR A 60 -18.28 0.89 -1.83
C TYR A 60 -18.81 2.29 -1.54
N ASP A 61 -20.05 2.39 -1.07
CA ASP A 61 -20.64 3.63 -0.63
C ASP A 61 -20.75 3.60 0.89
N VAL A 62 -20.17 4.60 1.56
CA VAL A 62 -20.14 4.66 3.02
C VAL A 62 -20.73 5.99 3.48
N ASP A 63 -21.77 5.91 4.29
CA ASP A 63 -22.37 7.08 4.95
C ASP A 63 -21.56 7.34 6.24
N THR A 64 -20.88 8.49 6.27
CA THR A 64 -20.06 8.88 7.42
C THR A 64 -20.84 9.61 8.50
N GLY A 65 -22.12 9.87 8.26
CA GLY A 65 -22.95 10.74 9.10
C GLY A 65 -22.91 12.21 8.70
N TYR A 66 -21.94 12.60 7.89
CA TYR A 66 -21.81 13.96 7.33
C TYR A 66 -22.03 13.96 5.82
N LEU A 67 -21.35 13.06 5.14
CA LEU A 67 -21.44 12.91 3.69
C LEU A 67 -21.32 11.42 3.35
N THR A 68 -21.87 11.00 2.22
CA THR A 68 -21.64 9.67 1.69
C THR A 68 -20.38 9.71 0.85
N VAL A 69 -19.39 8.92 1.22
CA VAL A 69 -18.16 8.77 0.44
C VAL A 69 -18.23 7.52 -0.43
N HIS A 70 -17.66 7.60 -1.61
CA HIS A 70 -17.58 6.49 -2.54
C HIS A 70 -16.12 6.06 -2.67
N ILE A 71 -15.88 4.76 -2.47
CA ILE A 71 -14.53 4.19 -2.53
C ILE A 71 -14.52 3.16 -3.65
N GLU A 72 -13.61 3.33 -4.61
CA GLU A 72 -13.41 2.39 -5.70
C GLU A 72 -12.15 1.57 -5.44
N VAL A 73 -12.28 0.26 -5.51
CA VAL A 73 -11.16 -0.68 -5.45
C VAL A 73 -10.96 -1.28 -6.83
N GLN A 74 -9.74 -1.18 -7.36
CA GLN A 74 -9.39 -1.72 -8.66
C GLN A 74 -7.90 -2.10 -8.68
N ASP A 75 -7.60 -3.31 -9.14
CA ASP A 75 -6.24 -3.81 -9.34
C ASP A 75 -5.33 -3.68 -8.10
N GLY A 76 -5.89 -3.94 -6.93
CA GLY A 76 -5.13 -3.88 -5.67
C GLY A 76 -4.93 -2.48 -5.12
N ALA A 77 -5.65 -1.49 -5.62
CA ALA A 77 -5.59 -0.11 -5.17
C ALA A 77 -6.99 0.41 -4.80
N ALA A 78 -7.05 1.42 -3.95
CA ALA A 78 -8.30 2.05 -3.56
C ALA A 78 -8.19 3.57 -3.70
N ARG A 79 -9.32 4.22 -3.96
CA ARG A 79 -9.39 5.68 -4.03
C ARG A 79 -10.79 6.18 -3.67
N PHE A 80 -10.87 7.45 -3.30
CA PHE A 80 -12.15 8.15 -3.24
C PHE A 80 -12.59 8.54 -4.65
N VAL A 81 -13.85 8.33 -4.98
CA VAL A 81 -14.46 8.71 -6.26
C VAL A 81 -15.78 9.44 -6.00
N ASP A 82 -16.18 10.28 -6.94
CA ASP A 82 -17.45 11.02 -6.88
C ASP A 82 -17.74 11.62 -5.50
N SER A 83 -16.69 12.15 -4.87
CA SER A 83 -16.81 12.74 -3.55
C SER A 83 -17.68 13.99 -3.60
N PRO A 84 -18.66 14.13 -2.68
CA PRO A 84 -19.47 15.34 -2.61
C PRO A 84 -18.73 16.55 -2.02
N CYS A 85 -17.42 16.43 -1.75
CA CYS A 85 -16.61 17.56 -1.28
C CYS A 85 -16.63 18.70 -2.31
N PRO A 86 -16.87 19.96 -1.88
CA PRO A 86 -16.92 21.08 -2.82
C PRO A 86 -15.66 21.26 -3.66
N ASP A 87 -14.51 20.97 -3.08
CA ASP A 87 -13.19 21.14 -3.73
C ASP A 87 -12.64 19.86 -4.34
N HIS A 88 -13.35 18.75 -4.25
CA HIS A 88 -12.91 17.43 -4.71
C HIS A 88 -11.52 17.01 -4.15
N ILE A 89 -11.17 17.50 -2.96
CA ILE A 89 -9.88 17.24 -2.33
C ILE A 89 -9.69 15.74 -2.08
N CYS A 90 -10.75 15.03 -1.71
CA CYS A 90 -10.69 13.60 -1.42
C CYS A 90 -10.23 12.79 -2.64
N GLU A 91 -10.67 13.20 -3.83
CA GLU A 91 -10.30 12.54 -5.08
C GLU A 91 -8.88 12.88 -5.54
N SER A 92 -8.31 13.99 -5.07
CA SER A 92 -7.00 14.47 -5.51
C SER A 92 -5.84 13.59 -5.01
N TYR A 93 -6.07 12.77 -4.01
CA TYR A 93 -5.05 11.83 -3.52
C TYR A 93 -4.75 10.71 -4.52
N GLY A 94 -5.68 10.39 -5.42
CA GLY A 94 -5.51 9.35 -6.41
C GLY A 94 -5.55 7.94 -5.81
N TRP A 95 -4.94 7.00 -6.50
CA TRP A 95 -4.92 5.59 -6.08
C TRP A 95 -3.97 5.35 -4.91
N LEU A 96 -4.47 4.63 -3.90
CA LEU A 96 -3.68 4.18 -2.75
C LEU A 96 -3.43 2.68 -2.92
N SER A 97 -2.18 2.27 -3.02
CA SER A 97 -1.82 0.87 -3.26
C SER A 97 -0.69 0.35 -2.38
N ALA A 98 0.02 1.23 -1.69
CA ALA A 98 1.13 0.86 -0.84
C ALA A 98 0.77 1.04 0.64
N GLU A 99 1.38 0.21 1.49
CA GLU A 99 1.22 0.31 2.93
C GLU A 99 1.51 1.72 3.43
N ASP A 100 0.70 2.19 4.37
CA ASP A 100 0.76 3.51 4.99
C ASP A 100 0.38 4.69 4.10
N GLN A 101 -0.04 4.47 2.85
CA GLN A 101 -0.63 5.53 2.06
C GLN A 101 -2.00 5.91 2.63
N THR A 102 -2.25 7.19 2.78
CA THR A 102 -3.45 7.72 3.43
C THR A 102 -4.07 8.83 2.60
N ALA A 103 -5.39 8.81 2.49
CA ALA A 103 -6.19 9.90 1.92
C ALA A 103 -7.19 10.37 2.98
N THR A 104 -7.27 11.67 3.19
CA THR A 104 -8.16 12.26 4.20
C THR A 104 -9.25 13.09 3.54
N CYS A 105 -10.50 12.77 3.84
CA CYS A 105 -11.65 13.54 3.41
C CYS A 105 -12.20 14.32 4.62
N LEU A 106 -11.76 15.54 4.81
CA LEU A 106 -12.11 16.37 5.96
C LEU A 106 -13.61 16.70 6.03
N PRO A 107 -14.28 17.08 4.93
CA PRO A 107 -15.72 17.37 5.00
C PRO A 107 -16.56 16.18 5.43
N ALA A 108 -16.14 14.96 5.09
CA ALA A 108 -16.82 13.73 5.47
C ALA A 108 -16.28 13.14 6.77
N ARG A 109 -15.20 13.69 7.31
CA ARG A 109 -14.46 13.15 8.46
C ARG A 109 -14.09 11.69 8.26
N ALA A 110 -13.53 11.38 7.10
CA ALA A 110 -13.13 10.05 6.70
C ALA A 110 -11.64 10.00 6.37
N VAL A 111 -10.97 8.96 6.81
CA VAL A 111 -9.55 8.71 6.51
C VAL A 111 -9.45 7.31 5.93
N LEU A 112 -8.94 7.23 4.71
CA LEU A 112 -8.70 5.97 4.01
C LEU A 112 -7.19 5.66 4.05
N THR A 113 -6.84 4.53 4.62
CA THR A 113 -5.44 4.10 4.78
C THR A 113 -5.27 2.69 4.27
N ILE A 114 -4.14 2.41 3.63
CA ILE A 114 -3.78 1.06 3.23
C ILE A 114 -2.99 0.42 4.36
N VAL A 115 -3.48 -0.71 4.85
CA VAL A 115 -2.88 -1.42 5.98
C VAL A 115 -2.61 -2.87 5.62
N PRO A 116 -1.62 -3.52 6.24
CA PRO A 116 -1.43 -4.96 6.04
C PRO A 116 -2.59 -5.74 6.65
N ARG A 117 -3.03 -6.76 5.94
CA ARG A 117 -4.09 -7.64 6.40
C ARG A 117 -3.55 -8.53 7.53
N SER A 118 -4.17 -8.44 8.66
CA SER A 118 -3.80 -9.25 9.82
C SER A 118 -4.52 -10.59 9.82
#